data_4263fdc104372a2c5f989f748ec1ee16
#
_entry.id   4263fdc104372a2c5f989f748ec1ee16
#
_cell.length_a   1.000
_cell.length_b   1.000
_cell.length_c   1.000
_cell.angle_alpha   90.00
_cell.angle_beta   90.00
_cell.angle_gamma   90.00
#
_symmetry.space_group_name_H-M   'P 1'
#
loop_
_entity.id
_entity.type
_entity.pdbx_description
1 polymer ?
#
loop_
_entity_poly.entity_id
_entity_poly.type
_entity_poly.pdbx_seq_one_letter_code
_entity_poly.pdbx_strand_id
1 'polypeptide(L)'
;MYGKFQNYLQNELAAIDEAGLYKRERNIASQQFAEITLEDGSKALNFCANNYLGLSNNPRLMKAAQEAMEARGFGMSSVRFICGTQDYHKTLEKAIADYFKTEDTILYAACFDANGGLFEPLFTAEDAIISDSLNHASIIDGVRLCKAQRYRYANADMADLERCLQEAQAQRYRIIVTDGVFSMDGNVAPMDKICDLAEKYNALVMVDESHSAGVVGATGHGVAEQFGCYGRIDIFTGTLGKAFGGAVGGFTTGRKEIIDMLRQRSRPYLFSNSLPPSVVGASIEVFKMLAESDALHTKLQNNVNYFRDKMLAAGFDIKPTQSAICAVMLYDAPLSQVFAQKMAQEGLFVTGFYYPVVPKGEARIRVQLSAAHEQEHLDKAIAAFIKVGKELGVIK
;
A
#
# COMPACT_ATOMS: atom_id res chain seq x y z
N MET A 1 39.25 -13.39 2.25
CA MET A 1 38.48 -12.12 2.22
C MET A 1 37.10 -12.29 2.83
N TYR A 2 36.32 -13.32 2.46
CA TYR A 2 34.96 -13.52 3.03
C TYR A 2 34.93 -13.69 4.55
N GLY A 3 35.91 -14.39 5.17
CA GLY A 3 35.90 -14.61 6.61
C GLY A 3 35.87 -13.34 7.48
N LYS A 4 36.59 -12.27 7.11
CA LYS A 4 36.48 -10.98 7.81
C LYS A 4 35.10 -10.34 7.60
N PHE A 5 34.53 -10.41 6.39
CA PHE A 5 33.21 -9.90 6.09
C PHE A 5 32.14 -10.75 6.77
N GLN A 6 32.32 -12.06 6.83
CA GLN A 6 31.45 -12.99 7.58
C GLN A 6 31.33 -12.59 9.05
N ASN A 7 32.49 -12.36 9.72
CA ASN A 7 32.49 -11.94 11.13
C ASN A 7 31.77 -10.59 11.32
N TYR A 8 31.97 -9.65 10.40
CA TYR A 8 31.24 -8.37 10.43
C TYR A 8 29.73 -8.61 10.35
N LEU A 9 29.26 -9.39 9.36
CA LEU A 9 27.83 -9.69 9.19
C LEU A 9 27.25 -10.43 10.41
N GLN A 10 27.98 -11.37 11.00
CA GLN A 10 27.55 -12.09 12.22
C GLN A 10 27.38 -11.14 13.40
N ASN A 11 28.29 -10.19 13.58
CA ASN A 11 28.20 -9.19 14.65
C ASN A 11 26.98 -8.25 14.42
N GLU A 12 26.75 -7.78 13.19
CA GLU A 12 25.59 -6.95 12.86
C GLU A 12 24.27 -7.71 13.09
N LEU A 13 24.20 -8.98 12.66
CA LEU A 13 22.99 -9.81 12.87
C LEU A 13 22.75 -10.09 14.37
N ALA A 14 23.81 -10.33 15.14
CA ALA A 14 23.71 -10.49 16.59
C ALA A 14 23.19 -9.21 17.25
N ALA A 15 23.72 -8.05 16.89
CA ALA A 15 23.27 -6.76 17.39
C ALA A 15 21.78 -6.47 17.04
N ILE A 16 21.33 -6.85 15.85
CA ILE A 16 19.92 -6.77 15.44
C ILE A 16 19.06 -7.70 16.33
N ASP A 17 19.50 -8.90 16.63
CA ASP A 17 18.75 -9.86 17.46
C ASP A 17 18.71 -9.42 18.93
N GLU A 18 19.84 -8.99 19.50
CA GLU A 18 19.95 -8.45 20.86
C GLU A 18 19.07 -7.20 21.05
N ALA A 19 18.95 -6.36 20.01
CA ALA A 19 18.03 -5.22 20.01
C ALA A 19 16.56 -5.62 19.87
N GLY A 20 16.23 -6.91 19.68
CA GLY A 20 14.87 -7.40 19.44
C GLY A 20 14.31 -7.00 18.07
N LEU A 21 15.17 -6.65 17.12
CA LEU A 21 14.76 -6.15 15.79
C LEU A 21 14.82 -7.23 14.69
N TYR A 22 15.26 -8.44 15.03
CA TYR A 22 15.43 -9.53 14.08
C TYR A 22 14.06 -10.01 13.58
N LYS A 23 13.88 -9.99 12.27
CA LYS A 23 12.62 -10.39 11.61
C LYS A 23 12.63 -11.89 11.36
N ARG A 24 11.73 -12.62 12.03
CA ARG A 24 11.51 -14.05 11.80
C ARG A 24 10.22 -14.25 11.04
N GLU A 25 10.31 -14.91 9.88
CA GLU A 25 9.15 -15.24 9.07
C GLU A 25 8.35 -16.39 9.70
N ARG A 26 7.04 -16.30 9.63
CA ARG A 26 6.11 -17.37 10.04
C ARG A 26 5.50 -17.97 8.77
N ASN A 27 5.69 -19.25 8.54
CA ASN A 27 5.30 -19.93 7.33
C ASN A 27 3.79 -20.24 7.34
N ILE A 28 3.08 -19.79 6.30
CA ILE A 28 1.66 -20.06 6.08
C ILE A 28 1.57 -21.27 5.14
N ALA A 29 0.84 -22.31 5.56
CA ALA A 29 0.65 -23.56 4.82
C ALA A 29 -0.74 -23.67 4.15
N SER A 30 -1.50 -22.59 4.13
CA SER A 30 -2.82 -22.50 3.48
C SER A 30 -2.85 -21.39 2.43
N GLN A 31 -3.99 -21.22 1.79
CA GLN A 31 -4.30 -20.01 1.01
C GLN A 31 -4.38 -18.79 1.93
N GLN A 32 -4.11 -17.59 1.38
CA GLN A 32 -4.31 -16.33 2.08
C GLN A 32 -5.80 -16.00 2.17
N PHE A 33 -6.32 -15.99 3.40
CA PHE A 33 -7.70 -15.62 3.68
C PHE A 33 -7.86 -15.08 5.11
N ALA A 34 -9.12 -14.93 5.57
CA ALA A 34 -9.43 -14.50 6.94
C ALA A 34 -8.93 -15.52 7.98
N GLU A 35 -9.06 -16.81 7.70
CA GLU A 35 -8.45 -17.89 8.50
C GLU A 35 -7.30 -18.51 7.69
N ILE A 36 -6.15 -18.69 8.32
CA ILE A 36 -4.95 -19.32 7.75
C ILE A 36 -4.48 -20.48 8.63
N THR A 37 -3.79 -21.43 8.01
CA THR A 37 -3.09 -22.52 8.69
C THR A 37 -1.59 -22.26 8.60
N LEU A 38 -0.89 -22.33 9.72
CA LEU A 38 0.56 -22.21 9.80
C LEU A 38 1.24 -23.57 9.56
N GLU A 39 2.54 -23.57 9.32
CA GLU A 39 3.32 -24.79 9.03
C GLU A 39 3.25 -25.84 10.14
N ASP A 40 3.11 -25.42 11.40
CA ASP A 40 2.92 -26.31 12.56
C ASP A 40 1.49 -26.90 12.67
N GLY A 41 0.61 -26.60 11.73
CA GLY A 41 -0.79 -27.03 11.68
C GLY A 41 -1.74 -26.17 12.52
N SER A 42 -1.26 -25.18 13.25
CA SER A 42 -2.13 -24.28 14.01
C SER A 42 -2.92 -23.34 13.08
N LYS A 43 -4.13 -23.00 13.49
CA LYS A 43 -5.01 -22.06 12.78
C LYS A 43 -4.94 -20.68 13.43
N ALA A 44 -4.99 -19.64 12.61
CA ALA A 44 -5.02 -18.27 13.08
C ALA A 44 -5.94 -17.40 12.21
N LEU A 45 -6.60 -16.42 12.82
CA LEU A 45 -7.29 -15.35 12.11
C LEU A 45 -6.28 -14.31 11.66
N ASN A 46 -6.28 -13.99 10.38
CA ASN A 46 -5.28 -13.13 9.75
C ASN A 46 -5.74 -11.66 9.72
N PHE A 47 -5.11 -10.84 10.56
CA PHE A 47 -5.31 -9.40 10.61
C PHE A 47 -4.05 -8.62 10.19
N CYS A 48 -3.15 -9.26 9.42
CA CYS A 48 -1.92 -8.65 8.88
C CYS A 48 -1.94 -8.43 7.38
N ALA A 49 -2.68 -9.27 6.62
CA ALA A 49 -2.66 -9.23 5.17
C ALA A 49 -3.34 -7.97 4.62
N ASN A 50 -2.75 -7.36 3.60
CA ASN A 50 -3.34 -6.23 2.89
C ASN A 50 -4.46 -6.69 1.90
N ASN A 51 -5.16 -7.77 2.24
CA ASN A 51 -6.23 -8.38 1.43
C ASN A 51 -7.57 -7.69 1.68
N TYR A 52 -7.62 -6.36 1.48
CA TYR A 52 -8.73 -5.50 1.90
C TYR A 52 -10.10 -5.96 1.38
N LEU A 53 -10.19 -6.35 0.11
CA LEU A 53 -11.42 -6.82 -0.52
C LEU A 53 -11.62 -8.34 -0.44
N GLY A 54 -10.69 -9.07 0.21
CA GLY A 54 -10.81 -10.53 0.38
C GLY A 54 -10.62 -11.32 -0.92
N LEU A 55 -9.92 -10.78 -1.91
CA LEU A 55 -9.84 -11.35 -3.26
C LEU A 55 -8.69 -12.34 -3.47
N SER A 56 -7.74 -12.47 -2.54
CA SER A 56 -6.51 -13.25 -2.76
C SER A 56 -6.73 -14.74 -3.09
N ASN A 57 -7.85 -15.33 -2.65
CA ASN A 57 -8.23 -16.71 -3.00
C ASN A 57 -9.62 -16.80 -3.66
N ASN A 58 -10.07 -15.70 -4.29
CA ASN A 58 -11.39 -15.67 -4.92
C ASN A 58 -11.44 -16.63 -6.11
N PRO A 59 -12.46 -17.53 -6.19
CA PRO A 59 -12.57 -18.53 -7.27
C PRO A 59 -12.65 -17.91 -8.68
N ARG A 60 -13.28 -16.73 -8.84
CA ARG A 60 -13.34 -16.04 -10.14
C ARG A 60 -11.95 -15.61 -10.59
N LEU A 61 -11.12 -15.09 -9.68
CA LEU A 61 -9.75 -14.68 -9.98
C LEU A 61 -8.86 -15.88 -10.32
N MET A 62 -8.98 -16.96 -9.55
CA MET A 62 -8.24 -18.20 -9.80
C MET A 62 -8.57 -18.77 -11.19
N LYS A 63 -9.84 -18.79 -11.54
CA LYS A 63 -10.30 -19.24 -12.86
C LYS A 63 -9.78 -18.33 -13.97
N ALA A 64 -9.90 -17.02 -13.82
CA ALA A 64 -9.38 -16.07 -14.81
C ALA A 64 -7.86 -16.19 -15.00
N ALA A 65 -7.10 -16.44 -13.91
CA ALA A 65 -5.66 -16.71 -13.99
C ALA A 65 -5.34 -17.99 -14.79
N GLN A 66 -6.09 -19.07 -14.56
CA GLN A 66 -5.93 -20.35 -15.29
C GLN A 66 -6.25 -20.17 -16.77
N GLU A 67 -7.38 -19.57 -17.11
CA GLU A 67 -7.79 -19.30 -18.48
C GLU A 67 -6.78 -18.40 -19.22
N ALA A 68 -6.25 -17.38 -18.55
CA ALA A 68 -5.22 -16.51 -19.12
C ALA A 68 -3.90 -17.27 -19.38
N MET A 69 -3.52 -18.14 -18.47
CA MET A 69 -2.31 -18.98 -18.62
C MET A 69 -2.48 -20.00 -19.75
N GLU A 70 -3.64 -20.61 -19.89
CA GLU A 70 -3.95 -21.53 -21.01
C GLU A 70 -3.92 -20.80 -22.36
N ALA A 71 -4.47 -19.58 -22.42
CA ALA A 71 -4.58 -18.82 -23.67
C ALA A 71 -3.30 -18.10 -24.07
N ARG A 72 -2.44 -17.69 -23.13
CA ARG A 72 -1.29 -16.79 -23.38
C ARG A 72 0.05 -17.31 -22.85
N GLY A 73 0.07 -18.48 -22.21
CA GLY A 73 1.28 -19.11 -21.66
C GLY A 73 1.61 -18.66 -20.22
N PHE A 74 2.66 -19.28 -19.66
CA PHE A 74 3.08 -19.05 -18.28
C PHE A 74 3.81 -17.72 -18.09
N GLY A 75 4.75 -17.40 -18.98
CA GLY A 75 5.64 -16.25 -18.82
C GLY A 75 5.91 -15.50 -20.10
N MET A 76 6.39 -14.27 -19.96
CA MET A 76 6.61 -13.35 -21.08
C MET A 76 8.00 -13.44 -21.68
N SER A 77 9.00 -13.88 -20.91
CA SER A 77 10.41 -14.02 -21.32
C SER A 77 11.02 -12.75 -21.95
N SER A 78 10.41 -11.58 -21.69
CA SER A 78 10.82 -10.31 -22.29
C SER A 78 10.27 -9.11 -21.53
N VAL A 79 10.93 -7.98 -21.73
CA VAL A 79 10.44 -6.66 -21.35
C VAL A 79 9.38 -6.16 -22.35
N ARG A 80 8.59 -5.18 -21.95
CA ARG A 80 7.40 -4.73 -22.68
C ARG A 80 7.68 -4.28 -24.13
N PHE A 81 8.72 -3.47 -24.36
CA PHE A 81 8.94 -2.84 -25.67
C PHE A 81 9.60 -3.76 -26.70
N ILE A 82 10.23 -4.87 -26.28
CA ILE A 82 10.87 -5.83 -27.22
C ILE A 82 9.80 -6.77 -27.77
N CYS A 83 9.36 -7.76 -26.96
CA CYS A 83 8.30 -8.70 -27.35
C CYS A 83 7.44 -9.15 -26.14
N GLY A 84 7.50 -8.44 -25.02
CA GLY A 84 6.80 -8.78 -23.79
C GLY A 84 5.45 -8.05 -23.61
N THR A 85 4.83 -7.57 -24.68
CA THR A 85 3.50 -6.95 -24.63
C THR A 85 2.47 -7.83 -25.32
N GLN A 86 1.46 -8.27 -24.58
CA GLN A 86 0.28 -8.94 -25.12
C GLN A 86 -0.93 -8.00 -25.08
N ASP A 87 -2.00 -8.36 -25.81
CA ASP A 87 -3.30 -7.69 -25.80
C ASP A 87 -3.89 -7.57 -24.38
N TYR A 88 -3.69 -8.59 -23.53
CA TYR A 88 -4.13 -8.60 -22.12
C TYR A 88 -3.51 -7.46 -21.31
N HIS A 89 -2.24 -7.12 -21.53
CA HIS A 89 -1.62 -5.97 -20.87
C HIS A 89 -2.35 -4.67 -21.23
N LYS A 90 -2.71 -4.50 -22.52
CA LYS A 90 -3.44 -3.30 -22.98
C LYS A 90 -4.86 -3.25 -22.45
N THR A 91 -5.51 -4.40 -22.32
CA THR A 91 -6.84 -4.51 -21.70
C THR A 91 -6.79 -4.12 -20.24
N LEU A 92 -5.78 -4.56 -19.47
CA LEU A 92 -5.60 -4.19 -18.07
C LEU A 92 -5.25 -2.72 -17.92
N GLU A 93 -4.34 -2.17 -18.74
CA GLU A 93 -3.99 -0.74 -18.75
C GLU A 93 -5.25 0.12 -18.94
N LYS A 94 -6.12 -0.25 -19.89
CA LYS A 94 -7.38 0.45 -20.10
C LYS A 94 -8.34 0.32 -18.90
N ALA A 95 -8.48 -0.88 -18.33
CA ALA A 95 -9.37 -1.10 -17.19
C ALA A 95 -8.96 -0.25 -15.97
N ILE A 96 -7.64 -0.11 -15.73
CA ILE A 96 -7.11 0.75 -14.67
C ILE A 96 -7.37 2.22 -14.99
N ALA A 97 -7.12 2.67 -16.22
CA ALA A 97 -7.38 4.05 -16.63
C ALA A 97 -8.87 4.41 -16.46
N ASP A 98 -9.77 3.52 -16.88
CA ASP A 98 -11.22 3.70 -16.73
C ASP A 98 -11.63 3.79 -15.24
N TYR A 99 -11.04 2.94 -14.36
CA TYR A 99 -11.30 2.95 -12.92
C TYR A 99 -10.89 4.27 -12.25
N PHE A 100 -9.70 4.78 -12.57
CA PHE A 100 -9.19 6.04 -12.03
C PHE A 100 -9.68 7.28 -12.79
N LYS A 101 -10.42 7.13 -13.89
CA LYS A 101 -10.87 8.21 -14.77
C LYS A 101 -9.69 9.02 -15.32
N THR A 102 -8.63 8.33 -15.74
CA THR A 102 -7.41 8.88 -16.32
C THR A 102 -7.32 8.59 -17.82
N GLU A 103 -6.31 9.16 -18.48
CA GLU A 103 -6.17 9.06 -19.93
C GLU A 103 -5.45 7.78 -20.37
N ASP A 104 -4.45 7.32 -19.60
CA ASP A 104 -3.65 6.14 -19.94
C ASP A 104 -2.98 5.53 -18.70
N THR A 105 -2.47 4.31 -18.82
CA THR A 105 -1.82 3.55 -17.76
C THR A 105 -0.58 2.81 -18.27
N ILE A 106 0.44 2.67 -17.43
CA ILE A 106 1.61 1.85 -17.63
C ILE A 106 1.76 0.84 -16.48
N LEU A 107 2.07 -0.43 -16.80
CA LEU A 107 2.20 -1.52 -15.83
C LEU A 107 3.67 -1.77 -15.47
N TYR A 108 3.90 -2.13 -14.20
CA TYR A 108 5.19 -2.51 -13.63
C TYR A 108 5.10 -3.82 -12.87
N ALA A 109 6.24 -4.44 -12.54
CA ALA A 109 6.29 -5.67 -11.74
C ALA A 109 5.78 -5.45 -10.30
N ALA A 110 5.94 -4.25 -9.76
CA ALA A 110 5.43 -3.83 -8.46
C ALA A 110 5.17 -2.32 -8.43
N CYS A 111 4.38 -1.82 -7.45
CA CYS A 111 4.26 -0.38 -7.21
C CYS A 111 5.58 0.24 -6.73
N PHE A 112 6.45 -0.55 -6.09
CA PHE A 112 7.80 -0.11 -5.76
C PHE A 112 8.57 0.34 -7.00
N ASP A 113 8.46 -0.44 -8.09
CA ASP A 113 9.06 -0.11 -9.39
C ASP A 113 8.37 1.08 -10.07
N ALA A 114 7.04 1.18 -9.95
CA ALA A 114 6.28 2.32 -10.46
C ALA A 114 6.75 3.63 -9.83
N ASN A 115 6.85 3.69 -8.50
CA ASN A 115 7.35 4.85 -7.76
C ASN A 115 8.84 5.10 -8.02
N GLY A 116 9.66 4.04 -8.05
CA GLY A 116 11.09 4.14 -8.33
C GLY A 116 11.41 4.63 -9.74
N GLY A 117 10.54 4.33 -10.70
CA GLY A 117 10.69 4.69 -12.11
C GLY A 117 9.98 5.97 -12.56
N LEU A 118 9.37 6.73 -11.63
CA LEU A 118 8.53 7.87 -11.95
C LEU A 118 9.31 9.17 -12.13
N PHE A 119 10.18 9.50 -11.18
CA PHE A 119 10.70 10.87 -11.05
C PHE A 119 11.87 11.20 -11.99
N GLU A 120 12.84 10.28 -12.12
CA GLU A 120 14.01 10.48 -12.99
C GLU A 120 13.64 10.73 -14.46
N PRO A 121 12.65 10.01 -15.07
CA PRO A 121 12.23 10.28 -16.44
C PRO A 121 11.56 11.63 -16.67
N LEU A 122 10.90 12.18 -15.64
CA LEU A 122 10.02 13.34 -15.77
C LEU A 122 10.69 14.64 -15.32
N PHE A 123 11.61 14.60 -14.35
CA PHE A 123 12.14 15.77 -13.67
C PHE A 123 13.67 15.82 -13.72
N THR A 124 14.21 17.06 -13.73
CA THR A 124 15.64 17.35 -13.78
C THR A 124 16.06 18.20 -12.58
N ALA A 125 17.34 18.60 -12.53
CA ALA A 125 17.86 19.49 -11.47
C ALA A 125 17.20 20.88 -11.44
N GLU A 126 16.50 21.27 -12.50
CA GLU A 126 15.78 22.56 -12.58
C GLU A 126 14.39 22.51 -11.92
N ASP A 127 13.93 21.31 -11.55
CA ASP A 127 12.57 21.06 -11.05
C ASP A 127 12.57 20.80 -9.54
N ALA A 128 11.39 20.77 -8.92
CA ALA A 128 11.21 20.50 -7.50
C ALA A 128 10.24 19.33 -7.25
N ILE A 129 10.59 18.48 -6.28
CA ILE A 129 9.73 17.44 -5.73
C ILE A 129 9.46 17.78 -4.26
N ILE A 130 8.18 17.96 -3.91
CA ILE A 130 7.72 18.32 -2.57
C ILE A 130 7.00 17.10 -2.01
N SER A 131 7.67 16.36 -1.11
CA SER A 131 7.26 15.05 -0.63
C SER A 131 6.77 15.08 0.81
N ASP A 132 5.65 14.42 1.11
CA ASP A 132 5.22 14.16 2.49
C ASP A 132 6.29 13.34 3.23
N SER A 133 6.49 13.66 4.50
CA SER A 133 7.53 13.07 5.34
C SER A 133 7.30 11.61 5.69
N LEU A 134 6.07 11.11 5.61
CA LEU A 134 5.71 9.72 5.89
C LEU A 134 5.40 8.90 4.62
N ASN A 135 5.70 9.42 3.45
CA ASN A 135 5.55 8.68 2.20
C ASN A 135 6.26 7.32 2.26
N HIS A 136 5.71 6.36 1.52
CA HIS A 136 6.25 5.01 1.41
C HIS A 136 7.73 5.02 0.94
N ALA A 137 8.50 4.04 1.40
CA ALA A 137 9.93 3.90 1.08
C ALA A 137 10.23 3.94 -0.44
N SER A 138 9.35 3.38 -1.27
CA SER A 138 9.51 3.40 -2.73
C SER A 138 9.45 4.81 -3.32
N ILE A 139 8.61 5.68 -2.77
CA ILE A 139 8.56 7.10 -3.16
C ILE A 139 9.85 7.79 -2.74
N ILE A 140 10.28 7.59 -1.48
CA ILE A 140 11.52 8.15 -0.95
C ILE A 140 12.72 7.74 -1.82
N ASP A 141 12.81 6.47 -2.19
CA ASP A 141 13.90 5.97 -3.02
C ASP A 141 13.81 6.48 -4.46
N GLY A 142 12.61 6.54 -5.04
CA GLY A 142 12.39 7.14 -6.36
C GLY A 142 12.80 8.62 -6.41
N VAL A 143 12.45 9.39 -5.38
CA VAL A 143 12.87 10.78 -5.22
C VAL A 143 14.39 10.90 -5.07
N ARG A 144 15.04 9.96 -4.36
CA ARG A 144 16.52 9.93 -4.21
C ARG A 144 17.25 9.66 -5.52
N LEU A 145 16.68 8.90 -6.43
CA LEU A 145 17.25 8.63 -7.75
C LEU A 145 17.16 9.84 -8.69
N CYS A 146 16.21 10.74 -8.46
CA CYS A 146 16.03 11.94 -9.25
C CYS A 146 16.99 13.07 -8.83
N LYS A 147 17.39 13.92 -9.79
CA LYS A 147 18.25 15.08 -9.55
C LYS A 147 17.48 16.36 -9.17
N ALA A 148 16.16 16.34 -9.18
CA ALA A 148 15.33 17.48 -8.81
C ALA A 148 15.59 17.95 -7.37
N GLN A 149 15.33 19.23 -7.12
CA GLN A 149 15.40 19.80 -5.78
C GLN A 149 14.35 19.14 -4.89
N ARG A 150 14.73 18.78 -3.65
CA ARG A 150 13.89 17.99 -2.74
C ARG A 150 13.45 18.86 -1.58
N TYR A 151 12.14 18.94 -1.42
CA TYR A 151 11.49 19.59 -0.29
C TYR A 151 10.68 18.53 0.46
N ARG A 152 10.69 18.59 1.78
CA ARG A 152 9.98 17.64 2.62
C ARG A 152 9.08 18.42 3.57
N TYR A 153 7.79 18.11 3.56
CA TYR A 153 6.83 18.70 4.51
C TYR A 153 6.36 17.68 5.54
N ALA A 154 5.97 18.17 6.72
CA ALA A 154 5.45 17.35 7.80
C ALA A 154 4.15 16.65 7.38
N ASN A 155 3.93 15.42 7.85
CA ASN A 155 2.81 14.59 7.41
C ASN A 155 1.47 15.31 7.49
N ALA A 156 0.82 15.42 6.34
CA ALA A 156 -0.50 16.06 6.16
C ALA A 156 -0.58 17.51 6.71
N ASP A 157 0.54 18.19 6.90
CA ASP A 157 0.60 19.59 7.34
C ASP A 157 0.57 20.55 6.14
N MET A 158 -0.59 21.15 5.93
CA MET A 158 -0.82 22.05 4.79
C MET A 158 -0.06 23.38 4.91
N ALA A 159 0.22 23.85 6.13
CA ALA A 159 1.01 25.06 6.33
C ALA A 159 2.48 24.82 5.96
N ASP A 160 3.03 23.68 6.34
CA ASP A 160 4.38 23.28 5.98
C ASP A 160 4.51 22.94 4.48
N LEU A 161 3.45 22.32 3.88
CA LEU A 161 3.37 22.12 2.43
C LEU A 161 3.40 23.47 1.69
N GLU A 162 2.62 24.46 2.14
CA GLU A 162 2.60 25.78 1.53
C GLU A 162 3.96 26.50 1.63
N ARG A 163 4.63 26.40 2.78
CA ARG A 163 6.01 26.90 2.95
C ARG A 163 6.96 26.28 1.92
N CYS A 164 6.94 24.96 1.76
CA CYS A 164 7.76 24.26 0.76
C CYS A 164 7.46 24.74 -0.68
N LEU A 165 6.17 24.93 -1.00
CA LEU A 165 5.76 25.43 -2.31
C LEU A 165 6.26 26.86 -2.57
N GLN A 166 6.24 27.73 -1.55
CA GLN A 166 6.78 29.08 -1.62
C GLN A 166 8.31 29.07 -1.86
N GLU A 167 9.03 28.22 -1.13
CA GLU A 167 10.49 28.06 -1.31
C GLU A 167 10.86 27.50 -2.69
N ALA A 168 9.99 26.66 -3.27
CA ALA A 168 10.20 26.02 -4.56
C ALA A 168 9.80 26.88 -5.78
N GLN A 169 9.48 28.18 -5.62
CA GLN A 169 8.99 29.00 -6.73
C GLN A 169 10.05 29.31 -7.80
N ALA A 170 11.34 29.23 -7.48
CA ALA A 170 12.41 29.43 -8.42
C ALA A 170 12.62 28.25 -9.40
N GLN A 171 12.09 27.07 -9.09
CA GLN A 171 12.21 25.88 -9.93
C GLN A 171 11.23 25.94 -11.11
N ARG A 172 11.64 25.33 -12.25
CA ARG A 172 10.87 25.32 -13.50
C ARG A 172 9.49 24.65 -13.32
N TYR A 173 9.47 23.40 -12.80
CA TYR A 173 8.27 22.65 -12.48
C TYR A 173 8.31 22.18 -11.03
N ARG A 174 7.14 22.00 -10.43
CA ARG A 174 6.93 21.50 -9.07
C ARG A 174 5.96 20.34 -9.10
N ILE A 175 6.21 19.31 -8.28
CA ILE A 175 5.27 18.23 -8.05
C ILE A 175 5.13 17.98 -6.56
N ILE A 176 3.88 17.92 -6.08
CA ILE A 176 3.53 17.47 -4.74
C ILE A 176 3.33 15.95 -4.80
N VAL A 177 3.92 15.24 -3.83
CA VAL A 177 3.91 13.79 -3.80
C VAL A 177 3.47 13.30 -2.42
N THR A 178 2.44 12.46 -2.39
CA THR A 178 1.88 11.92 -1.15
C THR A 178 1.35 10.49 -1.32
N ASP A 179 1.35 9.70 -0.24
CA ASP A 179 0.45 8.54 -0.14
C ASP A 179 -0.99 9.04 0.03
N GLY A 180 -1.97 8.36 -0.54
CA GLY A 180 -3.38 8.64 -0.31
C GLY A 180 -3.83 8.21 1.09
N VAL A 181 -3.37 7.00 1.50
CA VAL A 181 -3.50 6.47 2.86
C VAL A 181 -2.13 6.01 3.33
N PHE A 182 -1.66 6.53 4.46
CA PHE A 182 -0.36 6.20 5.02
C PHE A 182 -0.39 4.84 5.71
N SER A 183 0.46 3.94 5.27
CA SER A 183 0.42 2.51 5.55
C SER A 183 0.56 2.11 7.03
N MET A 184 1.20 2.95 7.87
CA MET A 184 1.48 2.63 9.27
C MET A 184 0.45 3.22 10.23
N ASP A 185 -0.20 4.30 9.85
CA ASP A 185 -1.14 5.05 10.67
C ASP A 185 -2.60 4.89 10.20
N GLY A 186 -2.79 4.69 8.89
CA GLY A 186 -4.11 4.64 8.29
C GLY A 186 -4.73 6.00 8.02
N ASN A 187 -4.06 7.11 8.38
CA ASN A 187 -4.56 8.45 8.10
C ASN A 187 -4.60 8.72 6.60
N VAL A 188 -5.54 9.55 6.19
CA VAL A 188 -5.81 9.90 4.80
C VAL A 188 -5.23 11.28 4.50
N ALA A 189 -4.56 11.42 3.37
CA ALA A 189 -4.06 12.72 2.92
C ALA A 189 -5.25 13.66 2.59
N PRO A 190 -5.23 14.93 3.02
CA PRO A 190 -6.29 15.91 2.74
C PRO A 190 -6.19 16.41 1.28
N MET A 191 -6.62 15.56 0.32
CA MET A 191 -6.39 15.77 -1.11
C MET A 191 -7.04 17.03 -1.66
N ASP A 192 -8.19 17.44 -1.14
CA ASP A 192 -8.84 18.70 -1.50
C ASP A 192 -7.91 19.89 -1.27
N LYS A 193 -7.33 19.99 -0.07
CA LYS A 193 -6.40 21.06 0.31
C LYS A 193 -5.08 20.98 -0.41
N ILE A 194 -4.57 19.75 -0.67
CA ILE A 194 -3.36 19.54 -1.46
C ILE A 194 -3.58 20.06 -2.89
N CYS A 195 -4.72 19.73 -3.50
CA CYS A 195 -5.07 20.20 -4.84
C CYS A 195 -5.27 21.74 -4.88
N ASP A 196 -5.88 22.34 -3.84
CA ASP A 196 -6.02 23.80 -3.73
C ASP A 196 -4.66 24.49 -3.70
N LEU A 197 -3.71 23.97 -2.93
CA LEU A 197 -2.33 24.49 -2.90
C LEU A 197 -1.59 24.23 -4.21
N ALA A 198 -1.78 23.08 -4.85
CA ALA A 198 -1.20 22.78 -6.15
C ALA A 198 -1.64 23.78 -7.22
N GLU A 199 -2.93 24.08 -7.30
CA GLU A 199 -3.47 25.09 -8.22
C GLU A 199 -2.92 26.48 -7.92
N LYS A 200 -2.90 26.89 -6.64
CA LYS A 200 -2.38 28.20 -6.20
C LYS A 200 -0.92 28.40 -6.58
N TYR A 201 -0.09 27.37 -6.52
CA TYR A 201 1.35 27.44 -6.76
C TYR A 201 1.79 26.82 -8.09
N ASN A 202 0.85 26.47 -8.98
CA ASN A 202 1.11 25.85 -10.28
C ASN A 202 2.02 24.61 -10.16
N ALA A 203 1.62 23.67 -9.32
CA ALA A 203 2.30 22.41 -9.09
C ALA A 203 1.48 21.23 -9.61
N LEU A 204 2.14 20.17 -10.07
CA LEU A 204 1.53 18.88 -10.36
C LEU A 204 1.22 18.14 -9.04
N VAL A 205 0.28 17.19 -9.10
CA VAL A 205 -0.06 16.32 -7.96
C VAL A 205 0.11 14.87 -8.35
N MET A 206 0.87 14.13 -7.53
CA MET A 206 1.00 12.68 -7.58
C MET A 206 0.52 12.06 -6.27
N VAL A 207 -0.29 11.02 -6.36
CA VAL A 207 -0.75 10.24 -5.20
C VAL A 207 -0.52 8.75 -5.39
N ASP A 208 -0.01 8.08 -4.35
CA ASP A 208 0.06 6.62 -4.27
C ASP A 208 -1.23 6.09 -3.62
N GLU A 209 -2.03 5.39 -4.41
CA GLU A 209 -3.32 4.81 -4.02
C GLU A 209 -3.21 3.38 -3.48
N SER A 210 -2.03 2.89 -3.18
CA SER A 210 -1.79 1.48 -2.81
C SER A 210 -2.57 1.02 -1.57
N HIS A 211 -2.94 1.92 -0.66
CA HIS A 211 -3.74 1.63 0.53
C HIS A 211 -5.13 2.30 0.50
N SER A 212 -5.41 3.10 -0.51
CA SER A 212 -6.65 3.86 -0.61
C SER A 212 -7.61 3.33 -1.69
N ALA A 213 -7.12 2.98 -2.88
CA ALA A 213 -7.95 2.39 -3.92
C ALA A 213 -8.51 1.02 -3.50
N GLY A 214 -9.79 0.81 -3.73
CA GLY A 214 -10.57 -0.33 -3.21
C GLY A 214 -11.02 -0.14 -1.75
N VAL A 215 -10.58 0.92 -1.05
CA VAL A 215 -10.71 1.06 0.41
C VAL A 215 -11.46 2.32 0.82
N VAL A 216 -11.06 3.49 0.35
CA VAL A 216 -11.68 4.77 0.71
C VAL A 216 -12.47 5.37 -0.46
N GLY A 217 -13.35 6.34 -0.16
CA GLY A 217 -14.34 6.86 -1.09
C GLY A 217 -15.69 6.15 -0.95
N ALA A 218 -16.74 6.75 -1.50
CA ALA A 218 -18.10 6.25 -1.36
C ALA A 218 -18.31 4.87 -2.00
N THR A 219 -17.60 4.58 -3.08
CA THR A 219 -17.62 3.30 -3.81
C THR A 219 -16.25 2.62 -3.88
N GLY A 220 -15.26 3.14 -3.12
CA GLY A 220 -13.93 2.57 -3.04
C GLY A 220 -12.94 3.03 -4.10
N HIS A 221 -13.22 4.11 -4.84
CA HIS A 221 -12.34 4.61 -5.90
C HIS A 221 -11.17 5.48 -5.39
N GLY A 222 -10.84 5.41 -4.10
CA GLY A 222 -9.68 6.06 -3.53
C GLY A 222 -9.89 7.51 -3.13
N VAL A 223 -8.77 8.23 -2.91
CA VAL A 223 -8.83 9.60 -2.37
C VAL A 223 -9.38 10.63 -3.36
N ALA A 224 -9.27 10.38 -4.66
CA ALA A 224 -9.87 11.27 -5.66
C ALA A 224 -11.40 11.30 -5.55
N GLU A 225 -12.03 10.15 -5.27
CA GLU A 225 -13.47 10.07 -4.98
C GLU A 225 -13.79 10.68 -3.62
N GLN A 226 -13.03 10.30 -2.58
CA GLN A 226 -13.24 10.74 -1.21
C GLN A 226 -13.33 12.26 -1.07
N PHE A 227 -12.52 13.00 -1.80
CA PHE A 227 -12.42 14.45 -1.74
C PHE A 227 -12.95 15.19 -2.98
N GLY A 228 -13.53 14.47 -3.95
CA GLY A 228 -14.04 15.09 -5.18
C GLY A 228 -12.95 15.70 -6.06
N CYS A 229 -11.74 15.13 -6.06
CA CYS A 229 -10.54 15.67 -6.74
C CYS A 229 -10.29 15.09 -8.13
N TYR A 230 -11.29 14.47 -8.77
CA TYR A 230 -11.14 13.98 -10.14
C TYR A 230 -10.73 15.11 -11.10
N GLY A 231 -9.74 14.83 -11.94
CA GLY A 231 -9.18 15.79 -12.89
C GLY A 231 -8.17 16.79 -12.30
N ARG A 232 -8.02 16.84 -10.97
CA ARG A 232 -7.07 17.72 -10.27
C ARG A 232 -5.77 17.01 -9.87
N ILE A 233 -5.73 15.68 -9.98
CA ILE A 233 -4.56 14.83 -9.73
C ILE A 233 -4.00 14.40 -11.07
N ASP A 234 -2.70 14.61 -11.29
CA ASP A 234 -2.06 14.36 -12.58
C ASP A 234 -1.54 12.92 -12.72
N ILE A 235 -1.11 12.33 -11.60
CA ILE A 235 -0.47 11.02 -11.55
C ILE A 235 -1.00 10.24 -10.36
N PHE A 236 -1.45 9.01 -10.63
CA PHE A 236 -1.72 8.01 -9.61
C PHE A 236 -0.73 6.87 -9.77
N THR A 237 -0.21 6.35 -8.67
CA THR A 237 0.44 5.05 -8.63
C THR A 237 -0.36 4.10 -7.76
N GLY A 238 -0.19 2.81 -7.96
CA GLY A 238 -0.93 1.82 -7.18
C GLY A 238 -0.41 0.41 -7.39
N THR A 239 -0.95 -0.51 -6.61
CA THR A 239 -0.52 -1.91 -6.60
C THR A 239 -1.68 -2.87 -6.88
N LEU A 240 -1.37 -3.95 -7.61
CA LEU A 240 -2.26 -5.10 -7.75
C LEU A 240 -2.08 -6.11 -6.59
N GLY A 241 -1.09 -5.86 -5.72
CA GLY A 241 -0.71 -6.75 -4.61
C GLY A 241 -1.49 -6.57 -3.31
N LYS A 242 -2.60 -5.79 -3.32
CA LYS A 242 -3.43 -5.52 -2.13
C LYS A 242 -4.92 -5.69 -2.44
N ALA A 243 -5.70 -4.61 -2.40
CA ALA A 243 -7.14 -4.64 -2.68
C ALA A 243 -7.46 -5.27 -4.04
N PHE A 244 -6.63 -5.08 -5.05
CA PHE A 244 -6.83 -5.55 -6.41
C PHE A 244 -6.33 -6.98 -6.68
N GLY A 245 -6.58 -7.90 -5.73
CA GLY A 245 -6.35 -9.34 -5.92
C GLY A 245 -5.19 -9.92 -5.11
N GLY A 246 -4.28 -9.09 -4.58
CA GLY A 246 -3.25 -9.54 -3.64
C GLY A 246 -2.06 -10.30 -4.25
N ALA A 247 -1.90 -10.29 -5.58
CA ALA A 247 -0.77 -10.92 -6.25
C ALA A 247 0.44 -9.94 -6.35
N VAL A 248 1.06 -9.84 -7.50
CA VAL A 248 2.11 -8.88 -7.80
C VAL A 248 1.65 -7.92 -8.90
N GLY A 249 2.38 -6.86 -9.10
CA GLY A 249 2.13 -5.85 -10.11
C GLY A 249 1.91 -4.47 -9.50
N GLY A 250 2.30 -3.49 -10.27
CA GLY A 250 2.08 -2.08 -9.98
C GLY A 250 1.73 -1.33 -11.25
N PHE A 251 1.28 -0.12 -11.10
CA PHE A 251 0.93 0.74 -12.22
C PHE A 251 1.15 2.21 -11.89
N THR A 252 1.34 2.99 -12.95
CA THR A 252 1.16 4.44 -12.94
C THR A 252 0.06 4.78 -13.94
N THR A 253 -0.91 5.60 -13.55
CA THR A 253 -1.99 6.06 -14.42
C THR A 253 -2.16 7.57 -14.30
N GLY A 254 -2.52 8.25 -15.39
CA GLY A 254 -2.60 9.71 -15.38
C GLY A 254 -2.70 10.30 -16.77
N ARG A 255 -2.09 11.49 -16.96
CA ARG A 255 -2.05 12.19 -18.25
C ARG A 255 -1.28 11.39 -19.29
N LYS A 256 -1.79 11.36 -20.53
CA LYS A 256 -1.24 10.55 -21.61
C LYS A 256 0.24 10.82 -21.89
N GLU A 257 0.65 12.08 -21.95
CA GLU A 257 2.04 12.46 -22.24
C GLU A 257 3.00 12.02 -21.13
N ILE A 258 2.57 12.01 -19.87
CA ILE A 258 3.33 11.48 -18.73
C ILE A 258 3.54 9.98 -18.91
N ILE A 259 2.47 9.24 -19.18
CA ILE A 259 2.52 7.79 -19.37
C ILE A 259 3.38 7.42 -20.58
N ASP A 260 3.25 8.14 -21.69
CA ASP A 260 4.08 7.91 -22.88
C ASP A 260 5.57 8.19 -22.58
N MET A 261 5.89 9.25 -21.83
CA MET A 261 7.28 9.52 -21.41
C MET A 261 7.85 8.41 -20.53
N LEU A 262 7.05 7.87 -19.59
CA LEU A 262 7.46 6.75 -18.75
C LEU A 262 7.73 5.49 -19.59
N ARG A 263 6.90 5.20 -20.61
CA ARG A 263 7.16 4.10 -21.54
C ARG A 263 8.50 4.22 -22.27
N GLN A 264 8.96 5.45 -22.52
CA GLN A 264 10.22 5.69 -23.23
C GLN A 264 11.45 5.66 -22.31
N ARG A 265 11.31 6.03 -21.03
CA ARG A 265 12.47 6.32 -20.17
C ARG A 265 12.45 5.66 -18.80
N SER A 266 11.34 5.14 -18.33
CA SER A 266 11.26 4.51 -17.01
C SER A 266 12.07 3.21 -16.97
N ARG A 267 13.20 3.21 -16.27
CA ARG A 267 14.14 2.10 -16.23
C ARG A 267 13.52 0.78 -15.72
N PRO A 268 12.69 0.78 -14.65
CA PRO A 268 12.01 -0.45 -14.21
C PRO A 268 11.09 -1.04 -15.30
N TYR A 269 10.44 -0.21 -16.11
CA TYR A 269 9.63 -0.68 -17.24
C TYR A 269 10.46 -1.20 -18.39
N LEU A 270 11.56 -0.51 -18.71
CA LEU A 270 12.40 -0.87 -19.87
C LEU A 270 13.24 -2.13 -19.63
N PHE A 271 13.57 -2.46 -18.38
CA PHE A 271 14.56 -3.49 -18.07
C PHE A 271 14.05 -4.64 -17.20
N SER A 272 12.80 -4.60 -16.71
CA SER A 272 12.16 -5.71 -16.01
C SER A 272 11.19 -6.45 -16.91
N ASN A 273 11.09 -7.77 -16.74
CA ASN A 273 10.11 -8.58 -17.44
C ASN A 273 8.68 -8.10 -17.20
N SER A 274 7.84 -8.29 -18.20
CA SER A 274 6.41 -7.99 -18.14
C SER A 274 5.69 -8.87 -17.11
N LEU A 275 4.56 -8.40 -16.60
CA LEU A 275 3.68 -9.21 -15.78
C LEU A 275 3.23 -10.48 -16.52
N PRO A 276 3.18 -11.64 -15.83
CA PRO A 276 2.77 -12.89 -16.46
C PRO A 276 1.27 -12.89 -16.77
N PRO A 277 0.83 -13.64 -17.79
CA PRO A 277 -0.57 -13.68 -18.23
C PRO A 277 -1.57 -14.03 -17.12
N SER A 278 -1.21 -14.94 -16.22
CA SER A 278 -2.05 -15.33 -15.07
C SER A 278 -2.39 -14.16 -14.16
N VAL A 279 -1.41 -13.34 -13.83
CA VAL A 279 -1.61 -12.14 -12.99
C VAL A 279 -2.45 -11.11 -13.75
N VAL A 280 -2.14 -10.88 -15.03
CA VAL A 280 -2.87 -9.90 -15.84
C VAL A 280 -4.33 -10.29 -16.02
N GLY A 281 -4.61 -11.58 -16.32
CA GLY A 281 -5.98 -12.09 -16.49
C GLY A 281 -6.80 -11.99 -15.19
N ALA A 282 -6.20 -12.39 -14.05
CA ALA A 282 -6.85 -12.23 -12.75
C ALA A 282 -7.13 -10.75 -12.43
N SER A 283 -6.17 -9.85 -12.72
CA SER A 283 -6.35 -8.42 -12.47
C SER A 283 -7.44 -7.79 -13.36
N ILE A 284 -7.58 -8.19 -14.62
CA ILE A 284 -8.70 -7.77 -15.48
C ILE A 284 -10.02 -8.19 -14.83
N GLU A 285 -10.10 -9.40 -14.29
CA GLU A 285 -11.31 -9.88 -13.63
C GLU A 285 -11.64 -9.10 -12.36
N VAL A 286 -10.62 -8.63 -11.60
CA VAL A 286 -10.84 -7.74 -10.45
C VAL A 286 -11.61 -6.48 -10.88
N PHE A 287 -11.14 -5.77 -11.91
CA PHE A 287 -11.78 -4.53 -12.34
C PHE A 287 -13.19 -4.76 -12.90
N LYS A 288 -13.47 -5.91 -13.52
CA LYS A 288 -14.82 -6.30 -13.88
C LYS A 288 -15.71 -6.48 -12.64
N MET A 289 -15.22 -7.21 -11.62
CA MET A 289 -15.97 -7.41 -10.38
C MET A 289 -16.29 -6.09 -9.67
N LEU A 290 -15.34 -5.16 -9.65
CA LEU A 290 -15.53 -3.85 -9.04
C LEU A 290 -16.52 -2.97 -9.83
N ALA A 291 -16.59 -3.13 -11.14
CA ALA A 291 -17.60 -2.46 -11.96
C ALA A 291 -19.01 -3.06 -11.83
N GLU A 292 -19.11 -4.35 -11.44
CA GLU A 292 -20.39 -5.04 -11.24
C GLU A 292 -21.06 -4.68 -9.91
N SER A 293 -20.26 -4.44 -8.84
CA SER A 293 -20.81 -4.26 -7.49
C SER A 293 -19.81 -3.64 -6.52
N ASP A 294 -20.31 -2.79 -5.64
CA ASP A 294 -19.60 -2.21 -4.48
C ASP A 294 -19.75 -3.04 -3.18
N ALA A 295 -20.35 -4.22 -3.25
CA ALA A 295 -20.68 -5.04 -2.08
C ALA A 295 -19.44 -5.39 -1.22
N LEU A 296 -18.28 -5.65 -1.84
CA LEU A 296 -17.04 -5.94 -1.12
C LEU A 296 -16.54 -4.70 -0.37
N HIS A 297 -16.60 -3.54 -0.99
CA HIS A 297 -16.25 -2.28 -0.36
C HIS A 297 -17.20 -1.96 0.81
N THR A 298 -18.51 -2.09 0.59
CA THR A 298 -19.53 -1.88 1.65
C THR A 298 -19.28 -2.82 2.84
N LYS A 299 -19.01 -4.11 2.60
CA LYS A 299 -18.68 -5.07 3.66
C LYS A 299 -17.40 -4.68 4.40
N LEU A 300 -16.36 -4.24 3.68
CA LEU A 300 -15.12 -3.74 4.28
C LEU A 300 -15.39 -2.57 5.23
N GLN A 301 -16.14 -1.57 4.76
CA GLN A 301 -16.47 -0.38 5.56
C GLN A 301 -17.27 -0.75 6.82
N ASN A 302 -18.24 -1.66 6.72
CA ASN A 302 -18.99 -2.16 7.86
C ASN A 302 -18.06 -2.85 8.88
N ASN A 303 -17.14 -3.70 8.41
CA ASN A 303 -16.16 -4.38 9.25
C ASN A 303 -15.22 -3.40 9.96
N VAL A 304 -14.73 -2.38 9.24
CA VAL A 304 -13.87 -1.33 9.79
C VAL A 304 -14.58 -0.55 10.89
N ASN A 305 -15.79 -0.07 10.62
CA ASN A 305 -16.57 0.70 11.57
C ASN A 305 -16.88 -0.12 12.81
N TYR A 306 -17.36 -1.35 12.63
CA TYR A 306 -17.67 -2.25 13.74
C TYR A 306 -16.45 -2.51 14.63
N PHE A 307 -15.32 -2.93 14.05
CA PHE A 307 -14.10 -3.22 14.81
C PHE A 307 -13.60 -1.99 15.56
N ARG A 308 -13.47 -0.87 14.87
CA ARG A 308 -12.98 0.39 15.46
C ARG A 308 -13.85 0.85 16.63
N ASP A 309 -15.18 0.88 16.44
CA ASP A 309 -16.10 1.39 17.46
C ASP A 309 -16.06 0.52 18.73
N LYS A 310 -15.98 -0.80 18.57
CA LYS A 310 -15.84 -1.74 19.69
C LYS A 310 -14.51 -1.60 20.42
N MET A 311 -13.41 -1.41 19.69
CA MET A 311 -12.09 -1.24 20.27
C MET A 311 -11.98 0.10 21.04
N LEU A 312 -12.51 1.19 20.49
CA LEU A 312 -12.58 2.48 21.16
C LEU A 312 -13.44 2.39 22.43
N ALA A 313 -14.61 1.74 22.37
CA ALA A 313 -15.47 1.51 23.52
C ALA A 313 -14.80 0.65 24.61
N ALA A 314 -13.89 -0.24 24.24
CA ALA A 314 -13.09 -1.04 25.17
C ALA A 314 -11.94 -0.25 25.83
N GLY A 315 -11.67 0.99 25.38
CA GLY A 315 -10.64 1.87 25.94
C GLY A 315 -9.29 1.83 25.25
N PHE A 316 -9.19 1.20 24.07
CA PHE A 316 -7.97 1.26 23.28
C PHE A 316 -7.79 2.63 22.62
N ASP A 317 -6.56 3.11 22.57
CA ASP A 317 -6.18 4.26 21.78
C ASP A 317 -5.91 3.82 20.33
N ILE A 318 -6.75 4.33 19.40
CA ILE A 318 -6.64 4.07 17.97
C ILE A 318 -6.46 5.39 17.24
N LYS A 319 -5.44 5.50 16.41
CA LYS A 319 -5.27 6.70 15.57
C LYS A 319 -6.50 6.90 14.69
N PRO A 320 -7.01 8.14 14.57
CA PRO A 320 -8.14 8.45 13.71
C PRO A 320 -7.87 8.01 12.27
N THR A 321 -8.79 7.24 11.70
CA THR A 321 -8.67 6.73 10.33
C THR A 321 -10.04 6.58 9.69
N GLN A 322 -10.06 6.72 8.35
CA GLN A 322 -11.20 6.35 7.48
C GLN A 322 -10.83 5.18 6.56
N SER A 323 -9.65 4.58 6.77
CA SER A 323 -9.14 3.45 5.98
C SER A 323 -9.37 2.12 6.70
N ALA A 324 -9.03 1.02 6.04
CA ALA A 324 -9.09 -0.32 6.60
C ALA A 324 -7.92 -0.66 7.55
N ILE A 325 -7.07 0.31 7.86
CA ILE A 325 -5.92 0.17 8.76
C ILE A 325 -6.30 0.74 10.13
N CYS A 326 -6.29 -0.10 11.16
CA CYS A 326 -6.51 0.32 12.54
C CYS A 326 -5.18 0.20 13.32
N ALA A 327 -4.56 1.33 13.62
CA ALA A 327 -3.34 1.39 14.42
C ALA A 327 -3.71 1.45 15.91
N VAL A 328 -3.64 0.30 16.60
CA VAL A 328 -3.85 0.19 18.05
C VAL A 328 -2.56 0.59 18.76
N MET A 329 -2.55 1.76 19.38
CA MET A 329 -1.36 2.38 19.94
C MET A 329 -0.93 1.72 21.24
N LEU A 330 0.35 1.35 21.33
CA LEU A 330 0.98 0.79 22.52
C LEU A 330 2.17 1.63 22.99
N TYR A 331 2.70 2.49 22.11
CA TYR A 331 3.81 3.44 22.34
C TYR A 331 5.16 2.77 22.63
N ASP A 332 5.18 1.69 23.41
CA ASP A 332 6.39 0.98 23.87
C ASP A 332 6.71 -0.22 22.95
N ALA A 333 7.96 -0.31 22.46
CA ALA A 333 8.37 -1.34 21.51
C ALA A 333 8.39 -2.76 22.12
N PRO A 334 8.98 -3.01 23.30
CA PRO A 334 8.87 -4.29 23.99
C PRO A 334 7.44 -4.73 24.23
N LEU A 335 6.57 -3.82 24.69
CA LEU A 335 5.16 -4.11 24.89
C LEU A 335 4.46 -4.55 23.61
N SER A 336 4.76 -3.92 22.48
CA SER A 336 4.15 -4.29 21.18
C SER A 336 4.53 -5.70 20.72
N GLN A 337 5.73 -6.16 21.05
CA GLN A 337 6.18 -7.52 20.73
C GLN A 337 5.51 -8.55 21.65
N VAL A 338 5.47 -8.29 22.97
CA VAL A 338 4.79 -9.15 23.93
C VAL A 338 3.30 -9.23 23.62
N PHE A 339 2.68 -8.11 23.26
CA PHE A 339 1.28 -8.06 22.87
C PHE A 339 1.02 -8.95 21.64
N ALA A 340 1.82 -8.82 20.58
CA ALA A 340 1.68 -9.63 19.36
C ALA A 340 1.88 -11.14 19.65
N GLN A 341 2.82 -11.51 20.53
CA GLN A 341 3.02 -12.91 20.94
C GLN A 341 1.81 -13.48 21.69
N LYS A 342 1.21 -12.70 22.61
CA LYS A 342 -0.01 -13.11 23.30
C LYS A 342 -1.21 -13.22 22.38
N MET A 343 -1.34 -12.31 21.42
CA MET A 343 -2.38 -12.40 20.38
C MET A 343 -2.23 -13.66 19.54
N ALA A 344 -1.00 -14.09 19.24
CA ALA A 344 -0.78 -15.37 18.55
C ALA A 344 -1.25 -16.58 19.38
N GLN A 345 -1.10 -16.55 20.71
CA GLN A 345 -1.62 -17.60 21.62
C GLN A 345 -3.14 -17.63 21.64
N GLU A 346 -3.81 -16.49 21.39
CA GLU A 346 -5.26 -16.39 21.21
C GLU A 346 -5.72 -16.75 19.79
N GLY A 347 -4.81 -17.22 18.92
CA GLY A 347 -5.12 -17.62 17.55
C GLY A 347 -5.30 -16.44 16.59
N LEU A 348 -4.68 -15.29 16.86
CA LEU A 348 -4.68 -14.12 15.97
C LEU A 348 -3.29 -13.85 15.38
N PHE A 349 -3.25 -13.70 14.07
CA PHE A 349 -2.05 -13.34 13.34
C PHE A 349 -1.99 -11.82 13.20
N VAL A 350 -1.29 -11.16 14.13
CA VAL A 350 -1.02 -9.72 14.15
C VAL A 350 0.48 -9.46 14.26
N THR A 351 0.90 -8.23 13.97
CA THR A 351 2.32 -7.82 14.04
C THR A 351 2.44 -6.49 14.77
N GLY A 352 3.39 -6.45 15.71
CA GLY A 352 3.82 -5.20 16.35
C GLY A 352 4.76 -4.42 15.42
N PHE A 353 4.51 -3.13 15.29
CA PHE A 353 5.37 -2.21 14.55
C PHE A 353 6.03 -1.23 15.51
N TYR A 354 7.33 -1.06 15.39
CA TYR A 354 8.17 -0.21 16.22
C TYR A 354 9.33 0.37 15.38
N TYR A 355 10.16 1.22 16.01
CA TYR A 355 11.29 1.83 15.32
C TYR A 355 12.23 0.74 14.72
N PRO A 356 12.77 0.92 13.49
CA PRO A 356 12.70 2.12 12.63
C PRO A 356 11.50 2.19 11.67
N VAL A 357 10.56 1.23 11.73
CA VAL A 357 9.38 1.19 10.82
C VAL A 357 8.39 2.31 11.15
N VAL A 358 8.26 2.64 12.43
CA VAL A 358 7.49 3.79 12.94
C VAL A 358 8.39 4.62 13.85
N PRO A 359 8.06 5.89 14.15
CA PRO A 359 8.87 6.73 15.04
C PRO A 359 9.06 6.10 16.43
N LYS A 360 10.14 6.48 17.12
CA LYS A 360 10.37 6.10 18.52
C LYS A 360 9.23 6.60 19.40
N GLY A 361 8.75 5.74 20.31
CA GLY A 361 7.62 6.07 21.18
C GLY A 361 6.25 5.96 20.51
N GLU A 362 6.18 5.43 19.29
CA GLU A 362 4.93 5.24 18.55
C GLU A 362 4.69 3.78 18.15
N ALA A 363 5.14 2.83 18.98
CA ALA A 363 4.91 1.41 18.73
C ALA A 363 3.40 1.08 18.78
N ARG A 364 2.96 0.14 17.93
CA ARG A 364 1.56 -0.21 17.75
C ARG A 364 1.36 -1.63 17.25
N ILE A 365 0.17 -2.16 17.41
CA ILE A 365 -0.33 -3.27 16.60
C ILE A 365 -1.09 -2.68 15.41
N ARG A 366 -0.64 -2.95 14.19
CA ARG A 366 -1.36 -2.57 12.98
C ARG A 366 -2.34 -3.66 12.58
N VAL A 367 -3.62 -3.41 12.71
CA VAL A 367 -4.69 -4.31 12.33
C VAL A 367 -5.16 -3.96 10.92
N GLN A 368 -5.22 -4.95 10.05
CA GLN A 368 -5.72 -4.84 8.67
C GLN A 368 -7.10 -5.50 8.59
N LEU A 369 -8.14 -4.70 8.35
CA LEU A 369 -9.48 -5.21 8.15
C LEU A 369 -9.67 -5.64 6.70
N SER A 370 -10.52 -6.65 6.50
CA SER A 370 -10.81 -7.23 5.18
C SER A 370 -12.29 -7.51 5.02
N ALA A 371 -12.78 -7.42 3.79
CA ALA A 371 -14.11 -7.91 3.43
C ALA A 371 -14.25 -9.46 3.60
N ALA A 372 -13.12 -10.17 3.69
CA ALA A 372 -13.11 -11.60 4.00
C ALA A 372 -13.43 -11.92 5.47
N HIS A 373 -13.32 -10.93 6.37
CA HIS A 373 -13.70 -11.14 7.77
C HIS A 373 -15.23 -11.21 7.91
N GLU A 374 -15.69 -12.24 8.60
CA GLU A 374 -17.08 -12.37 9.06
C GLU A 374 -17.22 -11.78 10.47
N GLN A 375 -18.45 -11.52 10.90
CA GLN A 375 -18.75 -10.93 12.21
C GLN A 375 -18.09 -11.71 13.34
N GLU A 376 -18.16 -13.04 13.33
CA GLU A 376 -17.56 -13.91 14.35
C GLU A 376 -16.03 -13.80 14.42
N HIS A 377 -15.35 -13.54 13.28
CA HIS A 377 -13.91 -13.29 13.24
C HIS A 377 -13.56 -11.98 13.96
N LEU A 378 -14.37 -10.94 13.74
CA LEU A 378 -14.19 -9.64 14.39
C LEU A 378 -14.45 -9.73 15.88
N ASP A 379 -15.53 -10.41 16.30
CA ASP A 379 -15.88 -10.60 17.71
C ASP A 379 -14.78 -11.37 18.46
N LYS A 380 -14.24 -12.43 17.86
CA LYS A 380 -13.12 -13.18 18.43
C LYS A 380 -11.87 -12.32 18.54
N ALA A 381 -11.57 -11.50 17.52
CA ALA A 381 -10.42 -10.61 17.55
C ALA A 381 -10.57 -9.55 18.65
N ILE A 382 -11.72 -8.89 18.73
CA ILE A 382 -12.02 -7.87 19.75
C ILE A 382 -11.89 -8.48 21.17
N ALA A 383 -12.47 -9.66 21.40
CA ALA A 383 -12.38 -10.35 22.69
C ALA A 383 -10.93 -10.65 23.08
N ALA A 384 -10.11 -11.12 22.13
CA ALA A 384 -8.68 -11.36 22.36
C ALA A 384 -7.90 -10.07 22.66
N PHE A 385 -8.16 -9.00 21.91
CA PHE A 385 -7.56 -7.69 22.20
C PHE A 385 -7.91 -7.19 23.60
N ILE A 386 -9.17 -7.28 24.00
CA ILE A 386 -9.62 -6.88 25.37
C ILE A 386 -8.93 -7.74 26.44
N LYS A 387 -8.90 -9.06 26.26
CA LYS A 387 -8.23 -9.97 27.21
C LYS A 387 -6.75 -9.63 27.37
N VAL A 388 -6.02 -9.56 26.27
CA VAL A 388 -4.59 -9.26 26.27
C VAL A 388 -4.32 -7.83 26.75
N GLY A 389 -5.16 -6.88 26.35
CA GLY A 389 -5.06 -5.48 26.77
C GLY A 389 -5.19 -5.29 28.27
N LYS A 390 -6.15 -6.00 28.90
CA LYS A 390 -6.31 -6.01 30.38
C LYS A 390 -5.13 -6.69 31.07
N GLU A 391 -4.70 -7.85 30.56
CA GLU A 391 -3.59 -8.60 31.12
C GLU A 391 -2.28 -7.81 31.14
N LEU A 392 -2.05 -7.00 30.11
CA LEU A 392 -0.86 -6.17 29.96
C LEU A 392 -1.02 -4.73 30.49
N GLY A 393 -2.19 -4.38 31.05
CA GLY A 393 -2.46 -3.06 31.62
C GLY A 393 -2.58 -1.94 30.56
N VAL A 394 -2.85 -2.29 29.32
CA VAL A 394 -3.07 -1.31 28.23
C VAL A 394 -4.44 -0.65 28.36
N ILE A 395 -5.43 -1.40 28.78
CA ILE A 395 -6.80 -0.95 29.11
C ILE A 395 -7.20 -1.43 30.50
N LYS A 396 -8.26 -0.81 31.06
CA LYS A 396 -8.80 -1.14 32.40
C LYS A 396 -9.73 -2.35 32.38
#